data_d554f1aafb8a1ff21ed799397aeb441f
#
_entry.id   d554f1aafb8a1ff21ed799397aeb441f
#
_cell.length_a   1.000
_cell.length_b   1.000
_cell.length_c   1.000
_cell.angle_alpha   90.00
_cell.angle_beta   90.00
_cell.angle_gamma   90.00
#
_symmetry.space_group_name_H-M   'P 1'
#
loop_
_entity.id
_entity.type
_entity.pdbx_description
1 polymer ?
#
loop_
_entity_poly.entity_id
_entity_poly.type
_entity_poly.pdbx_seq_one_letter_code
_entity_poly.pdbx_strand_id
1 'polypeptide(L)'
;MHRLLSTIFLCLCLISITVFVRPAAAEGHHPFQPGEKMNFVLKYGAIPAGAATLEVHEMDEKRGVEAYHFVMTAQSNSFIDIFFKVRDRIDSYVDSDMTHSLYYKKDQKEGKTRRYIRVDFDWENNQSTYVNFDTEPKVISLLPGTLDPLSAYYYSRLLDFKKGDEFEHPVTDGEKNMMGILRVTGKETVRVPAGTFETLMLEPDLQNVEGVFSKKQDAKIKLWVTDDERRLLVQMKSKAIVGSFVAELVSVEGHNSVQVSSIKNEQ
;
A
#
# COMPACT_ATOMS: atom_id res chain seq x y z
N MET A 1 -33.30 58.69 62.96
CA MET A 1 -34.03 57.40 63.11
C MET A 1 -34.09 56.75 61.72
N HIS A 2 -33.84 55.48 61.70
CA HIS A 2 -33.90 54.50 60.62
C HIS A 2 -32.61 54.23 59.81
N ARG A 3 -32.12 53.08 60.15
CA ARG A 3 -31.02 52.34 59.55
C ARG A 3 -31.40 51.86 58.16
N LEU A 4 -30.51 51.98 57.21
CA LEU A 4 -30.57 51.22 55.94
C LEU A 4 -29.36 50.30 55.87
N LEU A 5 -29.61 49.03 55.97
CA LEU A 5 -28.66 47.97 55.74
C LEU A 5 -28.39 47.85 54.21
N SER A 6 -27.16 48.08 53.84
CA SER A 6 -26.71 47.84 52.47
C SER A 6 -26.28 46.34 52.33
N THR A 7 -27.07 45.56 51.62
CA THR A 7 -26.79 44.19 51.31
C THR A 7 -25.88 44.15 50.06
N ILE A 8 -24.60 43.81 50.24
CA ILE A 8 -23.66 43.60 49.16
C ILE A 8 -23.96 42.22 48.58
N PHE A 9 -24.53 42.18 47.37
CA PHE A 9 -24.73 40.94 46.59
C PHE A 9 -23.40 40.61 45.84
N LEU A 10 -22.64 39.67 46.41
CA LEU A 10 -21.42 39.19 45.81
C LEU A 10 -21.81 38.16 44.72
N CYS A 11 -21.83 38.60 43.44
CA CYS A 11 -22.02 37.73 42.29
C CYS A 11 -20.74 36.95 42.04
N LEU A 12 -20.64 35.73 42.53
CA LEU A 12 -19.60 34.78 42.15
C LEU A 12 -19.93 34.28 40.73
N CYS A 13 -19.30 34.84 39.72
CA CYS A 13 -19.27 34.25 38.39
C CYS A 13 -18.37 32.99 38.41
N LEU A 14 -18.99 31.83 38.62
CA LEU A 14 -18.38 30.51 38.33
C LEU A 14 -18.20 30.39 36.81
N ILE A 15 -17.01 30.75 36.33
CA ILE A 15 -16.59 30.41 34.97
C ILE A 15 -16.36 28.90 34.94
N SER A 16 -17.36 28.16 34.52
CA SER A 16 -17.22 26.74 34.19
C SER A 16 -16.35 26.64 32.93
N ILE A 17 -15.06 26.38 33.10
CA ILE A 17 -14.19 25.94 32.01
C ILE A 17 -14.64 24.53 31.65
N THR A 18 -15.53 24.42 30.67
CA THR A 18 -15.79 23.16 29.99
C THR A 18 -14.55 22.81 29.18
N VAL A 19 -13.69 21.98 29.76
CA VAL A 19 -12.64 21.31 29.01
C VAL A 19 -13.36 20.40 28.03
N PHE A 20 -13.44 20.83 26.76
CA PHE A 20 -13.78 19.96 25.66
C PHE A 20 -12.67 18.93 25.55
N VAL A 21 -12.78 17.82 26.29
CA VAL A 21 -12.02 16.62 25.98
C VAL A 21 -12.57 16.19 24.62
N ARG A 22 -11.85 16.51 23.54
CA ARG A 22 -12.04 15.82 22.27
C ARG A 22 -11.88 14.34 22.60
N PRO A 23 -12.85 13.47 22.31
CA PRO A 23 -12.57 12.04 22.32
C PRO A 23 -11.39 11.87 21.38
N ALA A 24 -10.29 11.29 21.86
CA ALA A 24 -9.26 10.78 20.99
C ALA A 24 -10.03 9.89 20.00
N ALA A 25 -10.03 10.26 18.73
CA ALA A 25 -10.47 9.36 17.69
C ALA A 25 -9.74 8.06 18.02
N ALA A 26 -10.48 6.96 18.19
CA ALA A 26 -9.86 5.65 18.31
C ALA A 26 -8.92 5.57 17.09
N GLU A 27 -7.61 5.59 17.34
CA GLU A 27 -6.62 5.42 16.29
C GLU A 27 -7.00 4.12 15.62
N GLY A 28 -7.55 4.22 14.41
CA GLY A 28 -7.88 3.05 13.59
C GLY A 28 -6.59 2.27 13.46
N HIS A 29 -6.50 1.14 14.17
CA HIS A 29 -5.26 0.35 14.19
C HIS A 29 -5.12 -0.30 12.81
N HIS A 30 -4.39 0.37 11.92
CA HIS A 30 -4.09 -0.18 10.61
C HIS A 30 -3.24 -1.46 10.78
N PRO A 31 -3.42 -2.47 9.94
CA PRO A 31 -2.67 -3.73 10.01
C PRO A 31 -1.18 -3.56 9.65
N PHE A 32 -0.74 -2.35 9.41
CA PHE A 32 0.64 -1.96 9.13
C PHE A 32 1.00 -0.69 9.90
N GLN A 33 2.27 -0.54 10.21
CA GLN A 33 2.81 0.61 10.96
C GLN A 33 4.14 1.05 10.38
N PRO A 34 4.56 2.31 10.58
CA PRO A 34 5.91 2.76 10.27
C PRO A 34 6.96 1.79 10.81
N GLY A 35 7.98 1.51 9.99
CA GLY A 35 9.02 0.52 10.27
C GLY A 35 8.69 -0.91 9.82
N GLU A 36 7.47 -1.20 9.35
CA GLU A 36 7.19 -2.51 8.73
C GLU A 36 7.97 -2.64 7.42
N LYS A 37 8.68 -3.77 7.28
CA LYS A 37 9.39 -4.12 6.06
C LYS A 37 9.24 -5.60 5.75
N MET A 38 8.69 -5.88 4.58
CA MET A 38 8.59 -7.24 4.03
C MET A 38 9.69 -7.43 2.98
N ASN A 39 10.50 -8.48 3.14
CA ASN A 39 11.57 -8.82 2.21
C ASN A 39 11.16 -10.04 1.38
N PHE A 40 11.42 -9.99 0.08
CA PHE A 40 11.04 -11.04 -0.87
C PHE A 40 12.23 -11.50 -1.69
N VAL A 41 12.28 -12.81 -1.97
CA VAL A 41 13.09 -13.36 -3.07
C VAL A 41 12.25 -13.37 -4.34
N LEU A 42 12.82 -12.86 -5.42
CA LEU A 42 12.23 -12.92 -6.76
C LEU A 42 12.77 -14.13 -7.52
N LYS A 43 11.88 -14.87 -8.18
CA LYS A 43 12.22 -16.04 -8.98
C LYS A 43 11.62 -15.93 -10.39
N TYR A 44 12.32 -16.49 -11.36
CA TYR A 44 11.79 -16.76 -12.69
C TYR A 44 11.72 -18.28 -12.86
N GLY A 45 10.53 -18.84 -12.86
CA GLY A 45 10.35 -20.28 -12.66
C GLY A 45 10.95 -20.72 -11.32
N ALA A 46 11.95 -21.61 -11.35
CA ALA A 46 12.69 -22.06 -10.16
C ALA A 46 14.00 -21.30 -9.92
N ILE A 47 14.40 -20.39 -10.82
CA ILE A 47 15.69 -19.70 -10.77
C ILE A 47 15.58 -18.43 -9.93
N PRO A 48 16.40 -18.26 -8.86
CA PRO A 48 16.48 -16.99 -8.13
C PRO A 48 16.92 -15.85 -9.07
N ALA A 49 16.08 -14.83 -9.19
CA ALA A 49 16.27 -13.73 -10.12
C ALA A 49 16.62 -12.41 -9.46
N GLY A 50 16.31 -12.24 -8.17
CA GLY A 50 16.54 -10.98 -7.48
C GLY A 50 15.86 -10.90 -6.13
N ALA A 51 15.65 -9.68 -5.67
CA ALA A 51 14.96 -9.37 -4.41
C ALA A 51 14.00 -8.19 -4.60
N ALA A 52 13.01 -8.10 -3.73
CA ALA A 52 12.12 -6.94 -3.61
C ALA A 52 11.82 -6.65 -2.15
N THR A 53 11.44 -5.41 -1.85
CA THR A 53 10.94 -5.00 -0.54
C THR A 53 9.61 -4.27 -0.66
N LEU A 54 8.77 -4.40 0.36
CA LEU A 54 7.64 -3.52 0.62
C LEU A 54 7.86 -2.93 2.01
N GLU A 55 7.83 -1.61 2.13
CA GLU A 55 8.19 -0.89 3.34
C GLU A 55 7.14 0.17 3.68
N VAL A 56 6.86 0.32 4.97
CA VAL A 56 6.11 1.45 5.52
C VAL A 56 7.12 2.34 6.22
N HIS A 57 7.42 3.48 5.62
CA HIS A 57 8.34 4.47 6.19
C HIS A 57 7.64 5.28 7.29
N GLU A 58 8.41 6.11 8.01
CA GLU A 58 7.84 7.08 8.94
C GLU A 58 6.80 7.96 8.23
N MET A 59 5.78 8.39 8.99
CA MET A 59 4.77 9.32 8.47
C MET A 59 5.46 10.58 7.94
N ASP A 60 4.95 11.10 6.86
CA ASP A 60 5.46 12.30 6.18
C ASP A 60 4.31 13.30 5.98
N GLU A 61 4.62 14.49 5.53
CA GLU A 61 3.64 15.50 5.17
C GLU A 61 3.68 15.77 3.67
N LYS A 62 2.54 15.70 3.00
CA LYS A 62 2.38 16.07 1.60
C LYS A 62 1.29 17.13 1.45
N ARG A 63 1.70 18.33 1.01
CA ARG A 63 0.79 19.48 0.83
C ARG A 63 0.01 19.86 2.11
N GLY A 64 0.64 19.74 3.27
CA GLY A 64 -0.01 20.03 4.56
C GLY A 64 -0.91 18.91 5.09
N VAL A 65 -0.89 17.73 4.44
CA VAL A 65 -1.65 16.54 4.87
C VAL A 65 -0.69 15.48 5.39
N GLU A 66 -0.97 14.97 6.59
CA GLU A 66 -0.23 13.83 7.16
C GLU A 66 -0.47 12.58 6.31
N ALA A 67 0.62 11.88 5.97
CA ALA A 67 0.60 10.81 4.97
C ALA A 67 1.40 9.60 5.39
N TYR A 68 0.88 8.41 5.09
CA TYR A 68 1.70 7.21 4.99
C TYR A 68 2.63 7.32 3.79
N HIS A 69 3.90 6.93 3.98
CA HIS A 69 4.87 6.80 2.92
C HIS A 69 5.21 5.32 2.71
N PHE A 70 4.66 4.75 1.65
CA PHE A 70 4.95 3.38 1.23
C PHE A 70 6.06 3.36 0.20
N VAL A 71 6.97 2.41 0.33
CA VAL A 71 8.07 2.23 -0.60
C VAL A 71 8.11 0.78 -1.07
N MET A 72 8.23 0.61 -2.40
CA MET A 72 8.53 -0.68 -3.01
C MET A 72 9.88 -0.58 -3.74
N THR A 73 10.73 -1.60 -3.57
CA THR A 73 11.94 -1.75 -4.39
C THR A 73 11.96 -3.11 -5.06
N ALA A 74 12.56 -3.20 -6.25
CA ALA A 74 12.84 -4.46 -6.91
C ALA A 74 14.19 -4.39 -7.62
N GLN A 75 15.01 -5.42 -7.45
CA GLN A 75 16.32 -5.50 -8.09
C GLN A 75 16.66 -6.93 -8.52
N SER A 76 17.21 -7.06 -9.72
CA SER A 76 17.78 -8.32 -10.20
C SER A 76 19.11 -8.62 -9.51
N ASN A 77 19.45 -9.90 -9.37
CA ASN A 77 20.75 -10.34 -8.87
C ASN A 77 21.83 -10.20 -9.96
N SER A 78 23.10 -10.39 -9.58
CA SER A 78 24.25 -10.23 -10.50
C SER A 78 24.22 -11.17 -11.72
N PHE A 79 23.64 -12.36 -11.58
CA PHE A 79 23.50 -13.30 -12.70
C PHE A 79 22.47 -12.81 -13.73
N ILE A 80 21.32 -12.34 -13.28
CA ILE A 80 20.28 -11.80 -14.17
C ILE A 80 20.70 -10.46 -14.74
N ASP A 81 21.47 -9.64 -14.01
CA ASP A 81 22.00 -8.34 -14.47
C ASP A 81 22.76 -8.43 -15.81
N ILE A 82 23.36 -9.57 -16.08
CA ILE A 82 24.11 -9.81 -17.35
C ILE A 82 23.16 -9.73 -18.55
N PHE A 83 21.90 -10.16 -18.38
CA PHE A 83 20.93 -10.28 -19.46
C PHE A 83 19.84 -9.19 -19.38
N PHE A 84 19.35 -8.92 -18.16
CA PHE A 84 18.22 -8.01 -17.95
C PHE A 84 18.29 -7.37 -16.57
N LYS A 85 18.99 -6.25 -16.46
CA LYS A 85 19.16 -5.53 -15.20
C LYS A 85 17.88 -4.81 -14.79
N VAL A 86 17.43 -5.04 -13.55
CA VAL A 86 16.28 -4.37 -12.94
C VAL A 86 16.72 -3.58 -11.71
N ARG A 87 16.31 -2.32 -11.63
CA ARG A 87 16.48 -1.43 -10.47
C ARG A 87 15.28 -0.51 -10.43
N ASP A 88 14.26 -0.93 -9.72
CA ASP A 88 13.01 -0.18 -9.62
C ASP A 88 12.78 0.30 -8.21
N ARG A 89 12.23 1.50 -8.10
CA ARG A 89 11.74 2.05 -6.85
C ARG A 89 10.41 2.77 -7.09
N ILE A 90 9.46 2.52 -6.20
CA ILE A 90 8.19 3.24 -6.12
C ILE A 90 8.11 3.89 -4.74
N ASP A 91 7.76 5.16 -4.71
CA ASP A 91 7.37 5.91 -3.52
C ASP A 91 5.91 6.32 -3.70
N SER A 92 5.06 6.01 -2.73
CA SER A 92 3.62 6.29 -2.73
C SER A 92 3.24 6.96 -1.42
N TYR A 93 2.46 8.02 -1.52
CA TYR A 93 1.97 8.78 -0.37
C TYR A 93 0.44 8.81 -0.41
N VAL A 94 -0.17 8.41 0.67
CA VAL A 94 -1.62 8.39 0.87
C VAL A 94 -1.94 9.06 2.19
N ASP A 95 -3.09 9.73 2.29
CA ASP A 95 -3.51 10.37 3.55
C ASP A 95 -3.57 9.36 4.71
N SER A 96 -3.45 9.84 5.95
CA SER A 96 -3.38 9.00 7.15
C SER A 96 -4.62 8.11 7.35
N ASP A 97 -5.76 8.48 6.78
CA ASP A 97 -7.00 7.70 6.81
C ASP A 97 -7.12 6.69 5.65
N MET A 98 -6.11 6.60 4.78
CA MET A 98 -6.07 5.72 3.60
C MET A 98 -7.21 5.96 2.60
N THR A 99 -7.72 7.19 2.50
CA THR A 99 -8.88 7.52 1.66
C THR A 99 -8.51 7.87 0.23
N HIS A 100 -7.32 8.43 -0.02
CA HIS A 100 -6.89 8.85 -1.35
C HIS A 100 -5.38 9.09 -1.44
N SER A 101 -4.79 8.87 -2.62
CA SER A 101 -3.37 9.14 -2.85
C SER A 101 -3.10 10.65 -2.93
N LEU A 102 -1.92 11.04 -2.45
CA LEU A 102 -1.44 12.44 -2.46
C LEU A 102 -0.30 12.64 -3.46
N TYR A 103 0.57 11.65 -3.59
CA TYR A 103 1.71 11.68 -4.49
C TYR A 103 2.18 10.26 -4.81
N TYR A 104 2.57 10.03 -6.07
CA TYR A 104 3.16 8.78 -6.53
C TYR A 104 4.39 9.05 -7.39
N LYS A 105 5.45 8.30 -7.15
CA LYS A 105 6.70 8.38 -7.92
C LYS A 105 7.19 6.99 -8.24
N LYS A 106 7.62 6.79 -9.50
CA LYS A 106 8.18 5.54 -9.98
C LYS A 106 9.48 5.79 -10.73
N ASP A 107 10.60 5.29 -10.21
CA ASP A 107 11.88 5.22 -10.92
C ASP A 107 12.08 3.78 -11.42
N GLN A 108 11.83 3.55 -12.71
CA GLN A 108 11.86 2.24 -13.35
C GLN A 108 13.07 2.12 -14.27
N LYS A 109 13.90 1.11 -14.01
CA LYS A 109 15.09 0.79 -14.78
C LYS A 109 15.12 -0.71 -15.08
N GLU A 110 14.48 -1.13 -16.18
CA GLU A 110 14.32 -2.53 -16.59
C GLU A 110 14.93 -2.75 -17.98
N GLY A 111 16.03 -3.49 -18.06
CA GLY A 111 16.76 -3.71 -19.29
C GLY A 111 17.11 -2.38 -19.99
N LYS A 112 16.49 -2.10 -21.12
CA LYS A 112 16.59 -0.83 -21.85
C LYS A 112 15.52 0.20 -21.48
N THR A 113 14.47 -0.22 -20.78
CA THR A 113 13.37 0.67 -20.39
C THR A 113 13.80 1.57 -19.25
N ARG A 114 13.52 2.85 -19.39
CA ARG A 114 13.71 3.86 -18.35
C ARG A 114 12.43 4.68 -18.25
N ARG A 115 11.90 4.83 -17.02
CA ARG A 115 10.79 5.73 -16.74
C ARG A 115 11.05 6.41 -15.40
N TYR A 116 10.76 7.69 -15.34
CA TYR A 116 10.77 8.46 -14.10
C TYR A 116 9.47 9.21 -14.01
N ILE A 117 8.48 8.52 -13.45
CA ILE A 117 7.10 8.98 -13.38
C ILE A 117 6.88 9.71 -12.06
N ARG A 118 6.21 10.84 -12.13
CA ARG A 118 5.67 11.58 -10.98
C ARG A 118 4.20 11.85 -11.25
N VAL A 119 3.37 11.60 -10.24
CA VAL A 119 1.93 11.88 -10.27
C VAL A 119 1.61 12.70 -9.03
N ASP A 120 1.20 13.94 -9.24
CA ASP A 120 0.70 14.83 -8.21
C ASP A 120 -0.83 14.78 -8.20
N PHE A 121 -1.44 14.58 -7.03
CA PHE A 121 -2.88 14.55 -6.86
C PHE A 121 -3.36 15.88 -6.29
N ASP A 122 -4.24 16.56 -7.02
CA ASP A 122 -4.87 17.83 -6.66
C ASP A 122 -6.35 17.60 -6.37
N TRP A 123 -6.66 17.40 -5.11
CA TRP A 123 -8.01 17.09 -4.65
C TRP A 123 -8.92 18.32 -4.57
N GLU A 124 -8.38 19.52 -4.55
CA GLU A 124 -9.18 20.76 -4.64
C GLU A 124 -9.85 20.87 -6.01
N ASN A 125 -9.12 20.47 -7.06
CA ASN A 125 -9.60 20.50 -8.45
C ASN A 125 -10.02 19.12 -8.97
N ASN A 126 -9.95 18.05 -8.16
CA ASN A 126 -10.24 16.67 -8.54
C ASN A 126 -9.49 16.23 -9.80
N GLN A 127 -8.18 16.46 -9.84
CA GLN A 127 -7.32 16.11 -10.97
C GLN A 127 -5.95 15.63 -10.51
N SER A 128 -5.28 14.86 -11.39
CA SER A 128 -3.87 14.54 -11.19
C SER A 128 -3.04 15.00 -12.37
N THR A 129 -1.77 15.34 -12.07
CA THR A 129 -0.77 15.73 -13.05
C THR A 129 0.29 14.63 -13.15
N TYR A 130 0.37 13.98 -14.30
CA TYR A 130 1.37 12.97 -14.62
C TYR A 130 2.52 13.58 -15.43
N VAL A 131 3.76 13.25 -15.06
CA VAL A 131 4.99 13.62 -15.79
C VAL A 131 5.91 12.41 -15.82
N ASN A 132 6.44 12.08 -17.02
CA ASN A 132 7.47 11.06 -17.17
C ASN A 132 8.76 11.73 -17.66
N PHE A 133 9.84 11.72 -16.85
CA PHE A 133 11.01 12.58 -16.99
C PHE A 133 10.60 14.07 -17.05
N ASP A 134 10.93 14.73 -18.15
CA ASP A 134 10.61 16.15 -18.39
C ASP A 134 9.65 16.30 -19.59
N THR A 135 8.78 15.29 -19.81
CA THR A 135 7.73 15.38 -20.83
C THR A 135 6.66 16.40 -20.41
N GLU A 136 5.89 16.86 -21.41
CA GLU A 136 4.73 17.70 -21.14
C GLU A 136 3.80 17.04 -20.13
N PRO A 137 3.37 17.78 -19.10
CA PRO A 137 2.43 17.28 -18.10
C PRO A 137 1.11 16.83 -18.72
N LYS A 138 0.64 15.65 -18.32
CA LYS A 138 -0.69 15.18 -18.66
C LYS A 138 -1.60 15.32 -17.45
N VAL A 139 -2.69 16.03 -17.60
CA VAL A 139 -3.70 16.21 -16.55
C VAL A 139 -4.90 15.34 -16.86
N ILE A 140 -5.37 14.61 -15.86
CA ILE A 140 -6.61 13.82 -15.93
C ILE A 140 -7.50 14.14 -14.73
N SER A 141 -8.82 14.08 -14.90
CA SER A 141 -9.77 14.19 -13.80
C SER A 141 -9.70 12.93 -12.94
N LEU A 142 -9.81 13.10 -11.61
CA LEU A 142 -9.83 12.00 -10.65
C LEU A 142 -11.27 11.60 -10.29
N LEU A 143 -11.46 10.31 -10.02
CA LEU A 143 -12.64 9.83 -9.32
C LEU A 143 -12.43 10.05 -7.81
N PRO A 144 -13.50 10.29 -7.02
CA PRO A 144 -13.37 10.41 -5.57
C PRO A 144 -12.69 9.18 -4.95
N GLY A 145 -11.74 9.41 -4.04
CA GLY A 145 -11.05 8.32 -3.36
C GLY A 145 -10.03 7.56 -4.21
N THR A 146 -9.60 8.08 -5.37
CA THR A 146 -8.64 7.38 -6.24
C THR A 146 -7.30 7.13 -5.53
N LEU A 147 -6.83 5.89 -5.61
CA LEU A 147 -5.53 5.45 -5.11
C LEU A 147 -4.54 5.18 -6.26
N ASP A 148 -3.24 5.33 -5.99
CA ASP A 148 -2.21 4.76 -6.83
C ASP A 148 -2.07 3.24 -6.58
N PRO A 149 -1.35 2.49 -7.43
CA PRO A 149 -1.31 1.03 -7.33
C PRO A 149 -0.69 0.49 -6.03
N LEU A 150 0.30 1.20 -5.42
CA LEU A 150 0.93 0.75 -4.19
C LEU A 150 0.05 1.07 -2.97
N SER A 151 -0.54 2.26 -2.93
CA SER A 151 -1.55 2.62 -1.93
C SER A 151 -2.76 1.68 -1.99
N ALA A 152 -3.23 1.29 -3.19
CA ALA A 152 -4.33 0.35 -3.34
C ALA A 152 -4.01 -1.04 -2.76
N TYR A 153 -2.75 -1.51 -2.88
CA TYR A 153 -2.31 -2.74 -2.21
C TYR A 153 -2.42 -2.59 -0.67
N TYR A 154 -1.88 -1.51 -0.08
CA TYR A 154 -1.96 -1.30 1.37
C TYR A 154 -3.41 -1.08 1.84
N TYR A 155 -4.22 -0.36 1.08
CA TYR A 155 -5.66 -0.22 1.33
C TYR A 155 -6.36 -1.58 1.38
N SER A 156 -6.01 -2.50 0.48
CA SER A 156 -6.61 -3.83 0.48
C SER A 156 -6.39 -4.60 1.78
N ARG A 157 -5.32 -4.30 2.54
CA ARG A 157 -5.06 -4.92 3.85
C ARG A 157 -6.04 -4.49 4.94
N LEU A 158 -6.78 -3.38 4.73
CA LEU A 158 -7.83 -2.91 5.63
C LEU A 158 -9.15 -3.67 5.45
N LEU A 159 -9.30 -4.43 4.37
CA LEU A 159 -10.56 -5.07 4.01
C LEU A 159 -10.75 -6.40 4.77
N ASP A 160 -11.98 -6.67 5.18
CA ASP A 160 -12.35 -7.97 5.75
C ASP A 160 -12.66 -8.94 4.61
N PHE A 161 -11.71 -9.79 4.28
CA PHE A 161 -11.80 -10.73 3.18
C PHE A 161 -12.54 -12.01 3.56
N LYS A 162 -13.52 -12.39 2.71
CA LYS A 162 -14.14 -13.72 2.72
C LYS A 162 -14.06 -14.31 1.32
N LYS A 163 -13.90 -15.64 1.24
CA LYS A 163 -13.89 -16.31 -0.06
C LYS A 163 -15.17 -16.01 -0.84
N GLY A 164 -15.00 -15.55 -2.06
CA GLY A 164 -16.06 -15.14 -2.97
C GLY A 164 -16.33 -13.64 -2.99
N ASP A 165 -15.72 -12.85 -2.10
CA ASP A 165 -15.85 -11.40 -2.12
C ASP A 165 -15.20 -10.79 -3.34
N GLU A 166 -15.80 -9.69 -3.80
CA GLU A 166 -15.28 -8.82 -4.84
C GLU A 166 -15.34 -7.37 -4.35
N PHE A 167 -14.22 -6.66 -4.45
CA PHE A 167 -14.07 -5.27 -4.04
C PHE A 167 -13.70 -4.42 -5.24
N GLU A 168 -14.35 -3.27 -5.36
CA GLU A 168 -14.06 -2.30 -6.40
C GLU A 168 -13.53 -1.01 -5.78
N HIS A 169 -12.48 -0.45 -6.38
CA HIS A 169 -11.92 0.82 -5.92
C HIS A 169 -11.33 1.61 -7.09
N PRO A 170 -11.51 2.96 -7.15
CA PRO A 170 -10.86 3.78 -8.16
C PRO A 170 -9.33 3.74 -8.02
N VAL A 171 -8.63 3.43 -9.10
CA VAL A 171 -7.17 3.38 -9.15
C VAL A 171 -6.66 4.17 -10.35
N THR A 172 -5.50 4.79 -10.24
CA THR A 172 -4.83 5.45 -11.36
C THR A 172 -3.32 5.20 -11.35
N ASP A 173 -2.73 4.98 -12.52
CA ASP A 173 -1.28 5.03 -12.74
C ASP A 173 -0.78 6.43 -13.11
N GLY A 174 -1.69 7.42 -13.11
CA GLY A 174 -1.48 8.80 -13.50
C GLY A 174 -1.80 9.09 -14.98
N GLU A 175 -1.80 8.09 -15.86
CA GLU A 175 -2.16 8.27 -17.27
C GLU A 175 -3.64 8.09 -17.54
N LYS A 176 -4.31 7.26 -16.74
CA LYS A 176 -5.75 6.98 -16.83
C LYS A 176 -6.32 6.51 -15.50
N ASN A 177 -7.59 6.78 -15.29
CA ASN A 177 -8.37 6.18 -14.21
C ASN A 177 -8.97 4.86 -14.65
N MET A 178 -9.13 3.96 -13.70
CA MET A 178 -9.84 2.70 -13.87
C MET A 178 -10.53 2.30 -12.59
N MET A 179 -11.51 1.44 -12.67
CA MET A 179 -12.05 0.73 -11.53
C MET A 179 -11.21 -0.54 -11.35
N GLY A 180 -10.37 -0.57 -10.31
CA GLY A 180 -9.64 -1.76 -9.91
C GLY A 180 -10.60 -2.73 -9.24
N ILE A 181 -10.53 -4.01 -9.61
CA ILE A 181 -11.34 -5.07 -9.02
C ILE A 181 -10.41 -6.06 -8.33
N LEU A 182 -10.72 -6.41 -7.08
CA LEU A 182 -9.99 -7.40 -6.29
C LEU A 182 -10.93 -8.54 -5.91
N ARG A 183 -10.65 -9.77 -6.37
CA ARG A 183 -11.45 -10.97 -6.08
C ARG A 183 -10.75 -11.87 -5.08
N VAL A 184 -11.50 -12.33 -4.07
CA VAL A 184 -11.03 -13.35 -3.12
C VAL A 184 -11.44 -14.72 -3.65
N THR A 185 -10.51 -15.44 -4.30
CA THR A 185 -10.84 -16.63 -5.07
C THR A 185 -10.69 -17.94 -4.28
N GLY A 186 -9.94 -17.93 -3.16
CA GLY A 186 -9.76 -19.16 -2.38
C GLY A 186 -8.96 -18.99 -1.10
N LYS A 187 -8.76 -20.12 -0.43
CA LYS A 187 -7.82 -20.28 0.69
C LYS A 187 -6.83 -21.38 0.33
N GLU A 188 -5.57 -21.21 0.70
CA GLU A 188 -4.50 -22.14 0.41
C GLU A 188 -3.40 -22.03 1.46
N THR A 189 -2.84 -23.17 1.90
CA THR A 189 -1.64 -23.19 2.73
C THR A 189 -0.43 -22.99 1.82
N VAL A 190 0.34 -21.95 2.04
CA VAL A 190 1.51 -21.59 1.21
C VAL A 190 2.79 -21.68 2.03
N ARG A 191 3.79 -22.39 1.47
CA ARG A 191 5.13 -22.51 2.04
C ARG A 191 6.12 -21.64 1.27
N VAL A 192 6.79 -20.74 1.98
CA VAL A 192 7.81 -19.80 1.49
C VAL A 192 9.03 -19.80 2.43
N PRO A 193 10.14 -19.14 2.09
CA PRO A 193 11.31 -19.05 2.99
C PRO A 193 11.00 -18.54 4.40
N ALA A 194 10.06 -17.60 4.55
CA ALA A 194 9.61 -17.09 5.85
C ALA A 194 8.84 -18.10 6.71
N GLY A 195 8.34 -19.22 6.13
CA GLY A 195 7.56 -20.22 6.85
C GLY A 195 6.39 -20.77 6.05
N THR A 196 5.44 -21.36 6.77
CA THR A 196 4.19 -21.90 6.23
C THR A 196 3.03 -21.08 6.77
N PHE A 197 2.14 -20.63 5.88
CA PHE A 197 1.06 -19.71 6.20
C PHE A 197 -0.27 -20.20 5.64
N GLU A 198 -1.33 -20.10 6.43
CA GLU A 198 -2.70 -20.12 5.92
C GLU A 198 -2.96 -18.78 5.21
N THR A 199 -3.43 -18.84 3.97
CA THR A 199 -3.55 -17.65 3.13
C THR A 199 -4.89 -17.58 2.43
N LEU A 200 -5.28 -16.34 2.13
CA LEU A 200 -6.33 -16.00 1.17
C LEU A 200 -5.69 -15.71 -0.19
N MET A 201 -6.26 -16.27 -1.24
CA MET A 201 -5.82 -16.04 -2.61
C MET A 201 -6.63 -14.91 -3.21
N LEU A 202 -5.94 -13.84 -3.61
CA LEU A 202 -6.49 -12.63 -4.22
C LEU A 202 -6.10 -12.55 -5.69
N GLU A 203 -7.05 -12.21 -6.53
CA GLU A 203 -6.84 -11.95 -7.96
C GLU A 203 -7.24 -10.52 -8.29
N PRO A 204 -6.27 -9.59 -8.37
CA PRO A 204 -6.56 -8.24 -8.87
C PRO A 204 -6.81 -8.28 -10.38
N ASP A 205 -7.88 -7.64 -10.81
CA ASP A 205 -8.16 -7.41 -12.22
C ASP A 205 -7.54 -6.07 -12.65
N LEU A 206 -6.44 -6.18 -13.37
CA LEU A 206 -5.63 -5.05 -13.83
C LEU A 206 -5.71 -4.88 -15.36
N GLN A 207 -6.78 -5.32 -16.01
CA GLN A 207 -6.90 -5.36 -17.48
C GLN A 207 -6.64 -4.01 -18.16
N ASN A 208 -6.66 -2.93 -17.41
CA ASN A 208 -6.44 -1.57 -17.91
C ASN A 208 -5.27 -0.83 -17.26
N VAL A 209 -4.48 -1.45 -16.38
CA VAL A 209 -3.29 -0.83 -15.76
C VAL A 209 -2.09 -0.98 -16.66
N GLU A 210 -1.47 0.13 -17.12
CA GLU A 210 -0.20 0.08 -17.83
C GLU A 210 0.96 -0.04 -16.84
N GLY A 211 1.84 -1.00 -17.04
CA GLY A 211 3.01 -1.24 -16.21
C GLY A 211 3.72 -2.51 -16.63
N VAL A 212 4.65 -3.00 -15.82
CA VAL A 212 5.43 -4.24 -16.08
C VAL A 212 4.53 -5.43 -16.41
N PHE A 213 3.27 -5.40 -15.94
CA PHE A 213 2.30 -6.46 -16.10
C PHE A 213 1.28 -6.22 -17.23
N SER A 214 1.27 -5.03 -17.86
CA SER A 214 0.15 -4.59 -18.72
C SER A 214 0.28 -4.90 -20.20
N LYS A 215 1.42 -5.39 -20.67
CA LYS A 215 1.62 -5.55 -22.12
C LYS A 215 0.86 -6.69 -22.76
N LYS A 216 0.09 -7.50 -22.00
CA LYS A 216 -0.77 -8.56 -22.56
C LYS A 216 -2.04 -8.79 -21.74
N GLN A 217 -3.15 -8.91 -22.46
CA GLN A 217 -4.51 -9.22 -21.96
C GLN A 217 -4.62 -10.51 -21.12
N ASP A 218 -3.54 -11.28 -20.97
CA ASP A 218 -3.52 -12.57 -20.25
C ASP A 218 -2.61 -12.59 -19.01
N ALA A 219 -2.04 -11.46 -18.59
CA ALA A 219 -1.21 -11.41 -17.38
C ALA A 219 -2.09 -11.53 -16.14
N LYS A 220 -2.31 -12.77 -15.67
CA LYS A 220 -3.01 -13.02 -14.42
C LYS A 220 -2.03 -12.89 -13.26
N ILE A 221 -2.28 -11.95 -12.36
CA ILE A 221 -1.58 -11.82 -11.09
C ILE A 221 -2.39 -12.53 -10.03
N LYS A 222 -1.72 -13.31 -9.19
CA LYS A 222 -2.27 -13.89 -7.99
C LYS A 222 -1.43 -13.46 -6.79
N LEU A 223 -2.11 -13.06 -5.73
CA LEU A 223 -1.51 -12.69 -4.47
C LEU A 223 -2.01 -13.67 -3.40
N TRP A 224 -1.11 -14.13 -2.53
CA TRP A 224 -1.46 -14.88 -1.33
C TRP A 224 -1.11 -14.00 -0.13
N VAL A 225 -2.12 -13.62 0.61
CA VAL A 225 -1.98 -12.84 1.85
C VAL A 225 -2.34 -13.71 3.05
N THR A 226 -1.73 -13.46 4.21
CA THR A 226 -2.07 -14.22 5.43
C THR A 226 -3.56 -14.11 5.75
N ASP A 227 -4.16 -15.23 6.20
CA ASP A 227 -5.56 -15.29 6.65
C ASP A 227 -5.65 -14.85 8.12
N ASP A 228 -5.07 -13.70 8.43
CA ASP A 228 -5.11 -13.02 9.72
C ASP A 228 -5.30 -11.51 9.53
N GLU A 229 -5.44 -10.76 10.61
CA GLU A 229 -5.70 -9.31 10.57
C GLU A 229 -4.58 -8.52 9.87
N ARG A 230 -3.35 -9.04 9.80
CA ARG A 230 -2.20 -8.35 9.20
C ARG A 230 -2.23 -8.34 7.69
N ARG A 231 -2.87 -9.34 7.03
CA ARG A 231 -2.94 -9.47 5.56
C ARG A 231 -1.57 -9.30 4.88
N LEU A 232 -0.52 -9.92 5.46
CA LEU A 232 0.84 -9.85 4.92
C LEU A 232 0.92 -10.56 3.57
N LEU A 233 1.57 -9.95 2.59
CA LEU A 233 1.86 -10.62 1.31
C LEU A 233 2.86 -11.77 1.53
N VAL A 234 2.41 -13.00 1.34
CA VAL A 234 3.23 -14.22 1.48
C VAL A 234 3.87 -14.60 0.16
N GLN A 235 3.07 -14.56 -0.91
CA GLN A 235 3.52 -14.90 -2.26
C GLN A 235 2.77 -14.08 -3.30
N MET A 236 3.47 -13.71 -4.37
CA MET A 236 2.88 -13.18 -5.59
C MET A 236 3.33 -14.03 -6.77
N LYS A 237 2.39 -14.37 -7.66
CA LYS A 237 2.70 -15.02 -8.95
C LYS A 237 2.13 -14.21 -10.08
N SER A 238 2.96 -13.98 -11.10
CA SER A 238 2.54 -13.36 -12.35
C SER A 238 2.93 -14.26 -13.51
N LYS A 239 1.94 -14.59 -14.35
CA LYS A 239 2.20 -15.36 -15.57
C LYS A 239 2.86 -14.46 -16.60
N ALA A 240 4.05 -14.84 -17.09
CA ALA A 240 4.71 -14.18 -18.21
C ALA A 240 4.40 -14.92 -19.53
N ILE A 241 4.83 -14.35 -20.67
CA ILE A 241 4.69 -15.00 -22.00
C ILE A 241 5.40 -16.36 -21.99
N VAL A 242 6.56 -16.41 -21.36
CA VAL A 242 7.35 -17.61 -21.16
C VAL A 242 7.64 -17.69 -19.67
N GLY A 243 7.19 -18.79 -19.01
CA GLY A 243 7.40 -19.00 -17.59
C GLY A 243 6.49 -18.18 -16.68
N SER A 244 6.93 -18.00 -15.44
CA SER A 244 6.24 -17.23 -14.41
C SER A 244 7.23 -16.48 -13.53
N PHE A 245 6.86 -15.26 -13.10
CA PHE A 245 7.54 -14.56 -12.03
C PHE A 245 6.86 -14.90 -10.70
N VAL A 246 7.68 -15.15 -9.69
CA VAL A 246 7.22 -15.42 -8.33
C VAL A 246 8.00 -14.53 -7.37
N ALA A 247 7.31 -13.84 -6.47
CA ALA A 247 7.90 -13.24 -5.28
C ALA A 247 7.47 -14.06 -4.06
N GLU A 248 8.41 -14.45 -3.20
CA GLU A 248 8.15 -15.23 -1.99
C GLU A 248 8.71 -14.51 -0.78
N LEU A 249 7.91 -14.41 0.26
CA LEU A 249 8.28 -13.76 1.52
C LEU A 249 9.46 -14.48 2.18
N VAL A 250 10.47 -13.71 2.56
CA VAL A 250 11.68 -14.18 3.25
C VAL A 250 11.66 -13.78 4.72
N SER A 251 11.25 -12.53 5.02
CA SER A 251 11.17 -12.02 6.39
C SER A 251 10.21 -10.83 6.46
N VAL A 252 9.74 -10.57 7.68
CA VAL A 252 9.03 -9.35 8.05
C VAL A 252 9.78 -8.71 9.23
N GLU A 253 10.14 -7.45 9.09
CA GLU A 253 10.80 -6.63 10.10
C GLU A 253 9.83 -5.56 10.63
N GLY A 254 10.13 -4.98 11.79
CA GLY A 254 9.31 -3.95 12.43
C GLY A 254 8.42 -4.48 13.55
N HIS A 255 7.47 -3.69 14.01
CA HIS A 255 6.64 -3.95 15.19
C HIS A 255 5.83 -5.25 15.11
N ASN A 256 5.50 -5.69 13.91
CA ASN A 256 4.83 -6.96 13.62
C ASN A 256 5.80 -8.06 13.21
N SER A 257 7.07 -7.99 13.68
CA SER A 257 8.04 -9.03 13.39
C SER A 257 7.43 -10.39 13.75
N VAL A 258 7.12 -11.17 12.73
CA VAL A 258 6.71 -12.55 12.90
C VAL A 258 7.97 -13.29 13.30
N GLN A 259 8.12 -13.57 14.60
CA GLN A 259 8.96 -14.69 14.97
C GLN A 259 8.33 -15.91 14.31
N VAL A 260 8.97 -16.41 13.28
CA VAL A 260 8.63 -17.67 12.67
C VAL A 260 8.62 -18.68 13.81
N SER A 261 7.44 -19.05 14.29
CA SER A 261 7.31 -20.21 15.17
C SER A 261 7.76 -21.39 14.32
N SER A 262 9.01 -21.80 14.52
CA SER A 262 9.49 -23.06 14.01
C SER A 262 8.52 -24.12 14.50
N ILE A 263 7.70 -24.63 13.59
CA ILE A 263 6.95 -25.86 13.85
C ILE A 263 8.02 -26.89 14.12
N LYS A 264 8.22 -27.23 15.39
CA LYS A 264 8.99 -28.41 15.79
C LYS A 264 8.33 -29.59 15.08
N ASN A 265 9.08 -30.20 14.18
CA ASN A 265 8.78 -31.55 13.70
C ASN A 265 8.79 -32.43 14.94
N GLU A 266 7.62 -32.76 15.47
CA GLU A 266 7.48 -33.99 16.28
C GLU A 266 7.52 -35.14 15.33
N GLN A 267 8.54 -35.97 15.54
CA GLN A 267 8.80 -37.25 14.89
C GLN A 267 7.75 -38.30 15.29
#